data_ff154e598f39856ab6adb3c626bf7301
#
_entry.id   ff154e598f39856ab6adb3c626bf7301
#
_cell.length_a   1.000
_cell.length_b   1.000
_cell.length_c   1.000
_cell.angle_alpha   90.00
_cell.angle_beta   90.00
_cell.angle_gamma   90.00
#
_symmetry.space_group_name_H-M   'P 1'
#
loop_
_entity.id
_entity.type
_entity.pdbx_description
1 polymer ?
#
loop_
_entity_poly.entity_id
_entity_poly.type
_entity_poly.pdbx_seq_one_letter_code
_entity_poly.pdbx_strand_id
1 'polypeptide(L)'
;MRNYDVILFDLDGTLTDSAPGILNSVRYACRKLGLPIPGEETLRRFLGPPLIASFRELMGLDAAGADRAVSAFREYFPTKGLFENEVYPGVPALLADLKAAGKTVILATSKPEAFARRIMEHFDLAQYCDFI
;
A
#
# COMPACT_ATOMS: atom_id res chain seq x y z
N MET A 1 -17.13 -23.20 -18.30
CA MET A 1 -16.46 -21.98 -17.77
C MET A 1 -17.49 -20.88 -17.68
N ARG A 2 -17.53 -20.19 -16.54
CA ARG A 2 -18.45 -19.06 -16.38
C ARG A 2 -17.82 -17.78 -16.91
N ASN A 3 -18.61 -16.97 -17.59
CA ASN A 3 -18.23 -15.62 -18.02
C ASN A 3 -18.80 -14.61 -17.04
N TYR A 4 -17.95 -13.78 -16.49
CA TYR A 4 -18.35 -12.69 -15.61
C TYR A 4 -18.23 -11.37 -16.36
N ASP A 5 -19.22 -10.48 -16.20
CA ASP A 5 -19.19 -9.17 -16.82
C ASP A 5 -18.51 -8.11 -15.95
N VAL A 6 -18.49 -8.34 -14.65
CA VAL A 6 -17.90 -7.42 -13.66
C VAL A 6 -16.81 -8.15 -12.88
N ILE A 7 -15.63 -7.55 -12.83
CA ILE A 7 -14.49 -8.09 -12.08
C ILE A 7 -14.09 -7.05 -11.01
N LEU A 8 -14.04 -7.52 -9.78
CA LEU A 8 -13.61 -6.70 -8.63
C LEU A 8 -12.17 -7.08 -8.29
N PHE A 9 -11.31 -6.07 -8.14
CA PHE A 9 -9.93 -6.26 -7.69
C PHE A 9 -9.68 -5.53 -6.38
N ASP A 10 -8.95 -6.16 -5.46
CA ASP A 10 -8.31 -5.45 -4.38
C ASP A 10 -7.01 -4.83 -4.90
N LEU A 11 -6.44 -3.88 -4.17
CA LEU A 11 -5.21 -3.20 -4.54
C LEU A 11 -4.00 -3.84 -3.87
N ASP A 12 -3.86 -3.63 -2.55
CA ASP A 12 -2.70 -4.10 -1.80
C ASP A 12 -2.65 -5.63 -1.74
N GLY A 13 -1.54 -6.20 -2.18
CA GLY A 13 -1.36 -7.64 -2.22
C GLY A 13 -2.01 -8.35 -3.41
N THR A 14 -2.71 -7.60 -4.29
CA THR A 14 -3.39 -8.15 -5.47
C THR A 14 -2.87 -7.52 -6.75
N LEU A 15 -2.99 -6.21 -6.91
CA LEU A 15 -2.47 -5.49 -8.07
C LEU A 15 -1.07 -4.95 -7.81
N THR A 16 -0.81 -4.51 -6.59
CA THR A 16 0.47 -3.93 -6.21
C THR A 16 0.99 -4.52 -4.90
N ASP A 17 2.31 -4.53 -4.77
CA ASP A 17 2.99 -4.83 -3.51
C ASP A 17 3.37 -3.50 -2.84
N SER A 18 2.69 -3.16 -1.76
CA SER A 18 2.92 -1.93 -1.01
C SER A 18 4.04 -2.03 0.03
N ALA A 19 4.65 -3.19 0.19
CA ALA A 19 5.67 -3.42 1.22
C ALA A 19 6.83 -2.43 1.15
N PRO A 20 7.46 -2.16 -0.01
CA PRO A 20 8.58 -1.22 -0.06
C PRO A 20 8.26 0.15 0.53
N GLY A 21 7.10 0.71 0.19
CA GLY A 21 6.69 2.02 0.67
C GLY A 21 6.43 2.05 2.17
N ILE A 22 5.77 1.02 2.70
CA ILE A 22 5.49 0.90 4.13
C ILE A 22 6.80 0.77 4.92
N LEU A 23 7.70 -0.12 4.48
CA LEU A 23 8.98 -0.34 5.16
C LEU A 23 9.86 0.92 5.12
N ASN A 24 9.90 1.62 4.00
CA ASN A 24 10.64 2.87 3.89
C ASN A 24 10.07 3.96 4.79
N SER A 25 8.75 3.99 4.96
CA SER A 25 8.10 4.94 5.87
C SER A 25 8.43 4.65 7.33
N VAL A 26 8.54 3.37 7.72
CA VAL A 26 9.00 2.98 9.07
C VAL A 26 10.46 3.39 9.26
N ARG A 27 11.33 3.15 8.28
CA ARG A 27 12.74 3.56 8.33
C ARG A 27 12.87 5.07 8.48
N TYR A 28 12.07 5.83 7.75
CA TYR A 28 12.04 7.28 7.85
C TYR A 28 11.67 7.72 9.28
N ALA A 29 10.59 7.14 9.83
CA ALA A 29 10.15 7.48 11.20
C ALA A 29 11.25 7.20 12.23
N CYS A 30 11.94 6.08 12.10
CA CYS A 30 13.04 5.72 12.99
C CYS A 30 14.20 6.73 12.89
N ARG A 31 14.59 7.10 11.67
CA ARG A 31 15.67 8.09 11.46
C ARG A 31 15.31 9.46 12.05
N LYS A 32 14.09 9.90 11.79
CA LYS A 32 13.63 11.20 12.28
C LYS A 32 13.64 11.29 13.82
N LEU A 33 13.25 10.21 14.49
CA LEU A 33 13.15 10.17 15.94
C LEU A 33 14.42 9.67 16.63
N GLY A 34 15.49 9.39 15.88
CA GLY A 34 16.73 8.87 16.45
C GLY A 34 16.60 7.46 17.02
N LEU A 35 15.67 6.67 16.52
CA LEU A 35 15.46 5.29 16.96
C LEU A 35 16.29 4.33 16.12
N PRO A 36 16.72 3.19 16.71
CA PRO A 36 17.36 2.14 15.92
C PRO A 36 16.42 1.62 14.84
N ILE A 37 16.94 1.40 13.64
CA ILE A 37 16.15 0.80 12.56
C ILE A 37 16.11 -0.71 12.77
N PRO A 38 14.92 -1.32 12.91
CA PRO A 38 14.81 -2.76 13.07
C PRO A 38 15.39 -3.54 11.89
N GLY A 39 15.78 -4.77 12.11
CA GLY A 39 16.17 -5.65 11.03
C GLY A 39 15.00 -5.97 10.09
N GLU A 40 15.30 -6.50 8.93
CA GLU A 40 14.33 -6.75 7.86
C GLU A 40 13.15 -7.63 8.31
N GLU A 41 13.43 -8.67 9.10
CA GLU A 41 12.39 -9.56 9.61
C GLU A 41 11.38 -8.82 10.50
N THR A 42 11.88 -7.98 11.42
CA THR A 42 11.01 -7.17 12.27
C THR A 42 10.25 -6.11 11.49
N LEU A 43 10.92 -5.46 10.52
CA LEU A 43 10.26 -4.49 9.64
C LEU A 43 9.07 -5.11 8.91
N ARG A 44 9.21 -6.33 8.39
CA ARG A 44 8.13 -7.00 7.69
C ARG A 44 6.92 -7.30 8.56
N ARG A 45 7.10 -7.36 9.87
CA ARG A 45 5.99 -7.54 10.82
C ARG A 45 5.12 -6.29 10.96
N PHE A 46 5.55 -5.14 10.43
CA PHE A 46 4.70 -3.94 10.31
C PHE A 46 3.64 -4.05 9.22
N LEU A 47 3.74 -5.03 8.34
CA LEU A 47 2.80 -5.22 7.24
C LEU A 47 1.54 -5.92 7.77
N GLY A 48 0.40 -5.24 7.74
CA GLY A 48 -0.91 -5.75 8.13
C GLY A 48 -1.46 -5.17 9.42
N PRO A 49 -0.81 -5.33 10.59
CA PRO A 49 -1.33 -4.80 11.84
C PRO A 49 -1.39 -3.27 11.86
N PRO A 50 -2.22 -2.67 12.74
CA PRO A 50 -2.22 -1.21 12.91
C PRO A 50 -0.84 -0.69 13.30
N LEU A 51 -0.43 0.43 12.71
CA LEU A 51 0.91 1.01 12.92
C LEU A 51 1.22 1.28 14.38
N ILE A 52 0.26 1.85 15.11
CA ILE A 52 0.50 2.20 16.52
C ILE A 52 0.79 0.98 17.37
N ALA A 53 0.08 -0.12 17.14
CA ALA A 53 0.32 -1.39 17.83
C ALA A 53 1.71 -1.93 17.48
N SER A 54 2.11 -1.88 16.22
CA SER A 54 3.41 -2.36 15.77
C SER A 54 4.56 -1.55 16.38
N PHE A 55 4.47 -0.24 16.41
CA PHE A 55 5.50 0.59 17.05
C PHE A 55 5.62 0.30 18.54
N ARG A 56 4.51 0.04 19.21
CA ARG A 56 4.55 -0.31 20.63
C ARG A 56 5.12 -1.70 20.87
N GLU A 57 4.64 -2.70 20.15
CA GLU A 57 4.99 -4.10 20.39
C GLU A 57 6.37 -4.48 19.84
N LEU A 58 6.67 -4.03 18.62
CA LEU A 58 7.91 -4.42 17.94
C LEU A 58 9.10 -3.56 18.34
N MET A 59 8.87 -2.32 18.76
CA MET A 59 9.95 -1.39 19.12
C MET A 59 9.94 -1.00 20.60
N GLY A 60 8.98 -1.49 21.37
CA GLY A 60 8.94 -1.23 22.81
C GLY A 60 8.64 0.22 23.18
N LEU A 61 7.97 0.97 22.29
CA LEU A 61 7.63 2.37 22.55
C LEU A 61 6.43 2.47 23.48
N ASP A 62 6.40 3.52 24.31
CA ASP A 62 5.21 3.85 25.07
C ASP A 62 4.15 4.51 24.14
N ALA A 63 2.98 4.85 24.69
CA ALA A 63 1.90 5.43 23.88
C ALA A 63 2.31 6.74 23.21
N ALA A 64 3.01 7.62 23.93
CA ALA A 64 3.47 8.90 23.38
C ALA A 64 4.54 8.70 22.31
N GLY A 65 5.47 7.77 22.52
CA GLY A 65 6.50 7.45 21.55
C GLY A 65 5.93 6.83 20.28
N ALA A 66 4.94 5.95 20.42
CA ALA A 66 4.25 5.36 19.27
C ALA A 66 3.47 6.41 18.48
N ASP A 67 2.81 7.35 19.15
CA ASP A 67 2.11 8.44 18.46
C ASP A 67 3.07 9.31 17.64
N ARG A 68 4.24 9.63 18.20
CA ARG A 68 5.27 10.36 17.46
C ARG A 68 5.78 9.58 16.25
N ALA A 69 5.95 8.27 16.41
CA ALA A 69 6.41 7.42 15.32
C ALA A 69 5.37 7.34 14.19
N VAL A 70 4.09 7.20 14.53
CA VAL A 70 3.01 7.21 13.53
C VAL A 70 2.95 8.56 12.82
N SER A 71 3.10 9.67 13.54
CA SER A 71 3.13 10.99 12.93
C SER A 71 4.29 11.15 11.94
N ALA A 72 5.48 10.66 12.31
CA ALA A 72 6.65 10.69 11.43
C ALA A 72 6.43 9.80 10.19
N PHE A 73 5.85 8.61 10.36
CA PHE A 73 5.47 7.72 9.26
C PHE A 73 4.57 8.45 8.27
N ARG A 74 3.58 9.18 8.76
CA ARG A 74 2.61 9.92 7.94
C ARG A 74 3.19 11.13 7.22
N GLU A 75 4.38 11.56 7.58
CA GLU A 75 5.10 12.60 6.81
C GLU A 75 5.68 12.03 5.51
N TYR A 76 6.11 10.79 5.54
CA TYR A 76 6.75 10.15 4.38
C TYR A 76 5.77 9.41 3.48
N PHE A 77 4.86 8.63 4.08
CA PHE A 77 4.02 7.70 3.34
C PHE A 77 3.14 8.39 2.28
N PRO A 78 2.37 9.47 2.60
CA PRO A 78 1.48 10.06 1.59
C PRO A 78 2.19 10.73 0.42
N THR A 79 3.45 11.12 0.57
CA THR A 79 4.20 11.84 -0.46
C THR A 79 5.16 10.95 -1.23
N LYS A 80 5.78 9.99 -0.58
CA LYS A 80 6.80 9.12 -1.16
C LYS A 80 6.46 7.65 -1.08
N GLY A 81 6.20 7.14 0.13
CA GLY A 81 5.95 5.72 0.35
C GLY A 81 4.76 5.19 -0.44
N LEU A 82 3.74 6.02 -0.63
CA LEU A 82 2.56 5.67 -1.40
C LEU A 82 2.91 5.20 -2.83
N PHE A 83 3.94 5.78 -3.43
CA PHE A 83 4.39 5.47 -4.79
C PHE A 83 5.55 4.47 -4.83
N GLU A 84 6.10 4.09 -3.69
CA GLU A 84 7.12 3.06 -3.56
C GLU A 84 6.46 1.68 -3.48
N ASN A 85 5.63 1.42 -4.46
CA ASN A 85 4.92 0.18 -4.70
C ASN A 85 5.53 -0.53 -5.89
N GLU A 86 5.28 -1.82 -6.00
CA GLU A 86 5.62 -2.59 -7.19
C GLU A 86 4.34 -3.18 -7.77
N VAL A 87 4.09 -2.92 -9.05
CA VAL A 87 2.98 -3.56 -9.77
C VAL A 87 3.37 -5.02 -10.04
N TYR A 88 2.53 -5.97 -9.65
CA TYR A 88 2.83 -7.37 -9.91
C TYR A 88 2.94 -7.65 -11.41
N PRO A 89 3.86 -8.55 -11.81
CA PRO A 89 4.01 -8.91 -13.22
C PRO A 89 2.70 -9.39 -13.83
N GLY A 90 2.41 -8.93 -15.05
CA GLY A 90 1.22 -9.34 -15.78
C GLY A 90 -0.05 -8.54 -15.45
N VAL A 91 -0.05 -7.70 -14.41
CA VAL A 91 -1.24 -6.93 -14.03
C VAL A 91 -1.67 -5.95 -15.13
N PRO A 92 -0.80 -5.12 -15.72
CA PRO A 92 -1.23 -4.22 -16.79
C PRO A 92 -1.83 -4.96 -17.98
N ALA A 93 -1.22 -6.06 -18.39
CA ALA A 93 -1.70 -6.87 -19.50
C ALA A 93 -3.06 -7.51 -19.19
N LEU A 94 -3.25 -8.01 -17.97
CA LEU A 94 -4.52 -8.59 -17.55
C LEU A 94 -5.64 -7.55 -17.58
N LEU A 95 -5.40 -6.37 -17.02
CA LEU A 95 -6.41 -5.31 -17.01
C LEU A 95 -6.75 -4.84 -18.43
N ALA A 96 -5.75 -4.70 -19.29
CA ALA A 96 -5.97 -4.35 -20.69
C ALA A 96 -6.80 -5.41 -21.41
N ASP A 97 -6.51 -6.69 -21.18
CA ASP A 97 -7.24 -7.79 -21.79
C ASP A 97 -8.70 -7.83 -21.32
N LEU A 98 -8.96 -7.58 -20.04
CA LEU A 98 -10.32 -7.52 -19.51
C LEU A 98 -11.10 -6.38 -20.14
N LYS A 99 -10.51 -5.21 -20.32
CA LYS A 99 -11.16 -4.08 -20.98
C LYS A 99 -11.42 -4.38 -22.44
N ALA A 100 -10.46 -4.97 -23.14
CA ALA A 100 -10.63 -5.39 -24.54
C ALA A 100 -11.75 -6.41 -24.70
N ALA A 101 -11.99 -7.25 -23.68
CA ALA A 101 -13.08 -8.23 -23.67
C ALA A 101 -14.44 -7.60 -23.26
N GLY A 102 -14.49 -6.29 -23.04
CA GLY A 102 -15.72 -5.59 -22.69
C GLY A 102 -16.16 -5.76 -21.23
N LYS A 103 -15.25 -6.17 -20.34
CA LYS A 103 -15.56 -6.36 -18.93
C LYS A 103 -15.56 -5.03 -18.17
N THR A 104 -16.39 -4.95 -17.13
CA THR A 104 -16.36 -3.84 -16.18
C THR A 104 -15.35 -4.19 -15.08
N VAL A 105 -14.38 -3.31 -14.86
CA VAL A 105 -13.33 -3.50 -13.88
C VAL A 105 -13.51 -2.48 -12.76
N ILE A 106 -13.61 -2.97 -11.54
CA ILE A 106 -13.83 -2.15 -10.34
C ILE A 106 -12.71 -2.44 -9.35
N LEU A 107 -12.09 -1.37 -8.85
CA LEU A 107 -11.15 -1.47 -7.73
C LEU A 107 -11.95 -1.39 -6.43
N ALA A 108 -11.96 -2.48 -5.67
CA ALA A 108 -12.64 -2.59 -4.38
C ALA A 108 -11.57 -2.81 -3.30
N THR A 109 -11.20 -1.76 -2.58
CA THR A 109 -10.13 -1.81 -1.57
C THR A 109 -10.55 -1.10 -0.29
N SER A 110 -10.02 -1.56 0.84
CA SER A 110 -10.18 -0.89 2.12
C SER A 110 -9.28 0.35 2.27
N LYS A 111 -8.31 0.52 1.36
CA LYS A 111 -7.46 1.72 1.35
C LYS A 111 -8.31 2.96 1.04
N PRO A 112 -8.04 4.13 1.66
CA PRO A 112 -8.76 5.37 1.34
C PRO A 112 -8.76 5.66 -0.16
N GLU A 113 -9.91 6.05 -0.68
CA GLU A 113 -10.11 6.25 -2.13
C GLU A 113 -9.09 7.21 -2.74
N ALA A 114 -8.81 8.31 -2.05
CA ALA A 114 -7.85 9.29 -2.56
C ALA A 114 -6.46 8.68 -2.76
N PHE A 115 -6.01 7.84 -1.84
CA PHE A 115 -4.73 7.15 -1.97
C PHE A 115 -4.76 6.09 -3.07
N ALA A 116 -5.83 5.31 -3.13
CA ALA A 116 -5.99 4.29 -4.17
C ALA A 116 -5.96 4.92 -5.57
N ARG A 117 -6.66 6.03 -5.78
CA ARG A 117 -6.63 6.76 -7.06
C ARG A 117 -5.23 7.23 -7.42
N ARG A 118 -4.51 7.81 -6.47
CA ARG A 118 -3.16 8.32 -6.71
C ARG A 118 -2.20 7.21 -7.10
N ILE A 119 -2.31 6.04 -6.47
CA ILE A 119 -1.50 4.86 -6.82
C ILE A 119 -1.83 4.39 -8.24
N MET A 120 -3.13 4.23 -8.54
CA MET A 120 -3.56 3.74 -9.85
C MET A 120 -3.18 4.70 -10.97
N GLU A 121 -3.27 6.01 -10.75
CA GLU A 121 -2.85 7.02 -11.71
C GLU A 121 -1.33 7.02 -11.91
N HIS A 122 -0.58 6.91 -10.82
CA HIS A 122 0.89 6.90 -10.87
C HIS A 122 1.44 5.73 -11.71
N PHE A 123 0.81 4.57 -11.61
CA PHE A 123 1.24 3.38 -12.36
C PHE A 123 0.49 3.18 -13.67
N ASP A 124 -0.27 4.17 -14.12
CA ASP A 124 -1.07 4.13 -15.36
C ASP A 124 -2.07 2.99 -15.42
N LEU A 125 -2.63 2.61 -14.26
CA LEU A 125 -3.62 1.55 -14.16
C LEU A 125 -5.06 2.08 -14.09
N ALA A 126 -5.24 3.35 -13.75
CA ALA A 126 -6.57 3.96 -13.58
C ALA A 126 -7.39 3.89 -14.86
N GLN A 127 -6.74 3.98 -16.02
CA GLN A 127 -7.41 3.91 -17.33
C GLN A 127 -8.17 2.60 -17.57
N TYR A 128 -7.81 1.53 -16.87
CA TYR A 128 -8.44 0.23 -17.01
C TYR A 128 -9.57 0.00 -16.03
N CYS A 129 -9.77 0.89 -15.07
CA CYS A 129 -10.81 0.76 -14.05
C CYS A 129 -11.98 1.67 -14.38
N ASP A 130 -13.19 1.10 -14.36
CA ASP A 130 -14.42 1.86 -14.56
C ASP A 130 -14.82 2.61 -13.28
N PHE A 131 -14.50 2.01 -12.12
CA PHE A 131 -14.75 2.61 -10.81
C PHE A 131 -13.59 2.32 -9.86
N ILE A 132 -13.31 3.27 -9.02
CA ILE A 132 -12.33 3.15 -7.95
C ILE A 132 -12.98 3.51 -6.62
#